data_9e9268532b4eea819963c6e84e0ee1ec
#
_entry.id   9e9268532b4eea819963c6e84e0ee1ec
#
_cell.length_a   1.000
_cell.length_b   1.000
_cell.length_c   1.000
_cell.angle_alpha   90.00
_cell.angle_beta   90.00
_cell.angle_gamma   90.00
#
_symmetry.space_group_name_H-M   'P 1'
#
loop_
_entity.id
_entity.type
_entity.pdbx_description
1 polymer ?
#
loop_
_entity_poly.entity_id
_entity_poly.type
_entity_poly.pdbx_seq_one_letter_code
_entity_poly.pdbx_strand_id
1 'polypeptide(L)'
;MRCKFCICYNYTDAEHTTELSITNASMSTSAASSSTSTVAKQKQQPSEIKDKVRVLCLHGYRQNGDALKNKLGSFRKFAGKYAEFVFLTAPHQVILPETGSDQAAEQRSWWANKDDGTFKGTNKGGPAFGFQESLGFVEEAWDKQGPFQGLLGFSQGACFVGLLCGLAKKKLTSIRPDFAILSSGFLSGSLAHKSAYEEIITIPTLHIYGLSDDIIPKEMSQDLARHFKNAEILEHPGGHYFPATAAQKQTYINFFQDRLQEYLENLELQQASNVTFLETADKQTAVDSSDSNDSD
;
A
#
# COMPACT_ATOMS: atom_id res chain seq x y z
N MET A 1 14.03 35.21 1.48
CA MET A 1 12.74 35.42 0.78
C MET A 1 11.78 34.29 1.20
N ARG A 2 10.69 34.63 1.90
CA ARG A 2 9.69 33.70 2.40
C ARG A 2 8.67 33.44 1.32
N CYS A 3 8.37 32.20 0.99
CA CYS A 3 7.23 31.84 0.14
C CYS A 3 6.13 31.23 1.05
N LYS A 4 5.06 32.02 1.22
CA LYS A 4 3.81 31.61 1.87
C LYS A 4 2.86 31.12 0.77
N PHE A 5 2.37 29.88 0.89
CA PHE A 5 1.06 29.52 0.35
C PHE A 5 0.38 28.60 1.38
N CYS A 6 -0.37 29.23 2.25
CA CYS A 6 -1.33 28.58 3.14
C CYS A 6 -2.70 28.87 2.54
N ILE A 7 -3.38 27.86 2.00
CA ILE A 7 -4.79 27.96 1.60
C ILE A 7 -5.61 27.47 2.79
N CYS A 8 -6.18 28.42 3.54
CA CYS A 8 -7.15 28.16 4.58
C CYS A 8 -8.53 27.97 3.94
N TYR A 9 -9.15 26.82 4.14
CA TYR A 9 -10.58 26.66 3.97
C TYR A 9 -11.26 26.95 5.31
N ASN A 10 -12.05 28.02 5.34
CA ASN A 10 -12.94 28.34 6.46
C ASN A 10 -14.13 27.38 6.46
N TYR A 11 -14.29 26.63 7.55
CA TYR A 11 -15.50 25.90 7.86
C TYR A 11 -16.22 26.68 8.98
N THR A 12 -17.45 27.10 8.74
CA THR A 12 -18.29 27.82 9.70
C THR A 12 -18.97 26.82 10.64
N ASP A 13 -18.71 27.02 11.94
CA ASP A 13 -19.33 26.28 13.04
C ASP A 13 -20.84 26.63 13.18
N ALA A 14 -21.63 25.59 13.38
CA ALA A 14 -23.00 25.73 13.95
C ALA A 14 -22.96 25.15 15.38
N GLU A 15 -23.25 26.02 16.33
CA GLU A 15 -23.27 25.74 17.77
C GLU A 15 -24.37 24.76 18.17
N HIS A 16 -24.02 23.73 18.96
CA HIS A 16 -24.95 23.04 19.84
C HIS A 16 -24.34 22.91 21.24
N THR A 17 -24.86 23.73 22.15
CA THR A 17 -24.61 23.68 23.58
C THR A 17 -25.32 22.47 24.19
N THR A 18 -24.57 21.65 24.96
CA THR A 18 -25.14 20.68 25.90
C THR A 18 -24.38 20.75 27.23
N GLU A 19 -25.15 21.01 28.30
CA GLU A 19 -24.68 21.20 29.67
C GLU A 19 -23.99 19.96 30.27
N LEU A 20 -22.88 20.20 30.97
CA LEU A 20 -22.17 19.21 31.79
C LEU A 20 -22.59 19.35 33.25
N SER A 21 -23.20 18.30 33.79
CA SER A 21 -23.45 18.16 35.23
C SER A 21 -22.20 17.55 35.91
N ILE A 22 -21.70 18.26 36.91
CA ILE A 22 -20.55 17.86 37.74
C ILE A 22 -21.09 17.06 38.94
N THR A 23 -20.63 15.83 39.12
CA THR A 23 -20.76 15.10 40.39
C THR A 23 -19.38 14.88 41.00
N ASN A 24 -19.21 15.44 42.23
CA ASN A 24 -18.05 15.26 43.10
C ASN A 24 -18.03 13.83 43.67
N ALA A 25 -16.82 13.19 43.63
CA ALA A 25 -16.55 12.04 44.48
C ALA A 25 -15.12 12.16 45.08
N SER A 26 -15.09 11.92 46.35
CA SER A 26 -14.10 12.13 47.40
C SER A 26 -12.76 11.45 47.21
N MET A 27 -11.71 12.13 47.76
CA MET A 27 -10.36 11.66 48.01
C MET A 27 -10.30 10.52 49.03
N SER A 28 -9.51 9.49 48.72
CA SER A 28 -8.88 8.64 49.77
C SER A 28 -7.39 8.50 49.45
N THR A 29 -6.59 8.94 50.45
CA THR A 29 -5.14 8.82 50.48
C THR A 29 -4.72 7.40 50.87
N SER A 30 -3.79 6.78 50.16
CA SER A 30 -3.01 5.69 50.67
C SER A 30 -1.58 5.67 50.07
N ALA A 31 -0.66 5.30 50.94
CA ALA A 31 0.76 5.49 51.00
C ALA A 31 1.60 4.96 49.83
N ALA A 32 2.71 5.66 49.59
CA ALA A 32 3.79 5.29 48.69
C ALA A 32 4.51 4.02 49.16
N SER A 33 4.68 3.06 48.29
CA SER A 33 5.71 2.03 48.37
C SER A 33 6.61 2.11 47.12
N SER A 34 7.87 2.42 47.34
CA SER A 34 8.94 2.45 46.34
C SER A 34 9.21 1.05 45.82
N SER A 35 8.93 0.79 44.58
CA SER A 35 9.40 -0.40 43.85
C SER A 35 10.33 0.03 42.74
N THR A 36 11.62 -0.30 42.88
CA THR A 36 12.68 -0.25 41.88
C THR A 36 12.28 -1.08 40.69
N SER A 37 11.94 -0.42 39.58
CA SER A 37 11.66 -1.09 38.30
C SER A 37 12.99 -1.41 37.60
N THR A 38 13.38 -2.68 37.66
CA THR A 38 14.40 -3.26 36.79
C THR A 38 13.90 -3.21 35.34
N VAL A 39 14.52 -2.37 34.53
CA VAL A 39 14.24 -2.34 33.06
C VAL A 39 14.73 -3.65 32.45
N ALA A 40 13.82 -4.57 32.26
CA ALA A 40 14.08 -5.78 31.50
C ALA A 40 14.29 -5.37 30.02
N LYS A 41 15.53 -5.49 29.53
CA LYS A 41 15.85 -5.44 28.09
C LYS A 41 15.06 -6.57 27.41
N GLN A 42 13.97 -6.22 26.74
CA GLN A 42 13.32 -7.14 25.82
C GLN A 42 14.31 -7.44 24.69
N LYS A 43 14.84 -8.66 24.67
CA LYS A 43 15.51 -9.23 23.51
C LYS A 43 14.46 -9.29 22.39
N GLN A 44 14.58 -8.43 21.39
CA GLN A 44 13.90 -8.62 20.11
C GLN A 44 14.34 -9.98 19.57
N GLN A 45 13.41 -10.91 19.42
CA GLN A 45 13.66 -12.16 18.73
C GLN A 45 14.02 -11.84 17.28
N PRO A 46 15.01 -12.53 16.68
CA PRO A 46 15.28 -12.40 15.25
C PRO A 46 13.99 -12.71 14.49
N SER A 47 13.53 -11.78 13.64
CA SER A 47 12.41 -12.04 12.76
C SER A 47 12.76 -13.28 11.89
N GLU A 48 11.92 -14.32 11.93
CA GLU A 48 12.05 -15.45 11.01
C GLU A 48 12.17 -14.89 9.59
N ILE A 49 13.25 -15.27 8.89
CA ILE A 49 13.44 -14.93 7.48
C ILE A 49 12.26 -15.53 6.74
N LYS A 50 11.37 -14.69 6.25
CA LYS A 50 10.19 -15.15 5.51
C LYS A 50 10.63 -15.63 4.14
N ASP A 51 10.45 -16.90 3.86
CA ASP A 51 10.74 -17.52 2.55
C ASP A 51 9.79 -17.02 1.44
N LYS A 52 9.03 -15.96 1.67
CA LYS A 52 8.03 -15.41 0.74
C LYS A 52 7.94 -13.90 0.85
N VAL A 53 7.75 -13.26 -0.30
CA VAL A 53 7.36 -11.84 -0.32
C VAL A 53 5.88 -11.68 0.07
N ARG A 54 5.53 -10.58 0.72
CA ARG A 54 4.14 -10.24 1.06
C ARG A 54 3.62 -9.14 0.13
N VAL A 55 2.40 -9.34 -0.36
CA VAL A 55 1.78 -8.50 -1.38
C VAL A 55 0.43 -7.98 -0.88
N LEU A 56 0.27 -6.65 -0.84
CA LEU A 56 -0.98 -6.00 -0.51
C LEU A 56 -1.83 -5.86 -1.78
N CYS A 57 -3.09 -6.34 -1.74
CA CYS A 57 -3.96 -6.49 -2.90
C CYS A 57 -5.15 -5.55 -2.85
N LEU A 58 -5.36 -4.74 -3.91
CA LEU A 58 -6.40 -3.75 -4.06
C LEU A 58 -7.39 -4.15 -5.16
N HIS A 59 -8.67 -4.29 -4.81
CA HIS A 59 -9.73 -4.75 -5.70
C HIS A 59 -10.23 -3.68 -6.69
N GLY A 60 -10.99 -4.09 -7.70
CA GLY A 60 -11.62 -3.20 -8.67
C GLY A 60 -12.90 -2.52 -8.11
N TYR A 61 -13.38 -1.51 -8.84
CA TYR A 61 -14.64 -0.83 -8.54
C TYR A 61 -15.80 -1.82 -8.42
N ARG A 62 -16.68 -1.61 -7.43
CA ARG A 62 -17.82 -2.50 -7.11
C ARG A 62 -17.43 -3.91 -6.70
N GLN A 63 -16.21 -4.11 -6.21
CA GLN A 63 -15.75 -5.34 -5.60
C GLN A 63 -15.45 -5.11 -4.10
N ASN A 64 -14.89 -6.11 -3.46
CA ASN A 64 -14.29 -6.08 -2.14
C ASN A 64 -13.07 -7.01 -2.10
N GLY A 65 -12.37 -7.09 -0.98
CA GLY A 65 -11.18 -7.92 -0.84
C GLY A 65 -11.46 -9.40 -1.08
N ASP A 66 -12.56 -9.93 -0.57
CA ASP A 66 -12.93 -11.34 -0.73
C ASP A 66 -13.30 -11.67 -2.18
N ALA A 67 -13.99 -10.77 -2.87
CA ALA A 67 -14.28 -10.93 -4.30
C ALA A 67 -12.99 -11.03 -5.13
N LEU A 68 -12.00 -10.15 -4.87
CA LEU A 68 -10.69 -10.21 -5.53
C LEU A 68 -9.94 -11.48 -5.14
N LYS A 69 -9.91 -11.85 -3.85
CA LYS A 69 -9.29 -13.09 -3.35
C LYS A 69 -9.83 -14.33 -4.06
N ASN A 70 -11.14 -14.40 -4.26
CA ASN A 70 -11.78 -15.51 -4.97
C ASN A 70 -11.41 -15.51 -6.47
N LYS A 71 -11.43 -14.37 -7.14
CA LYS A 71 -11.02 -14.22 -8.55
C LYS A 71 -9.57 -14.64 -8.79
N LEU A 72 -8.67 -14.38 -7.83
CA LEU A 72 -7.26 -14.74 -7.90
C LEU A 72 -6.96 -16.18 -7.44
N GLY A 73 -7.94 -17.05 -7.26
CA GLY A 73 -7.76 -18.39 -6.72
C GLY A 73 -6.72 -19.24 -7.46
N SER A 74 -6.78 -19.29 -8.79
CA SER A 74 -5.81 -20.03 -9.62
C SER A 74 -4.44 -19.35 -9.64
N PHE A 75 -4.40 -18.02 -9.75
CA PHE A 75 -3.15 -17.25 -9.66
C PHE A 75 -2.42 -17.49 -8.34
N ARG A 76 -3.14 -17.45 -7.20
CA ARG A 76 -2.55 -17.72 -5.88
C ARG A 76 -1.99 -19.13 -5.75
N LYS A 77 -2.56 -20.12 -6.46
CA LYS A 77 -1.99 -21.49 -6.52
C LYS A 77 -0.65 -21.50 -7.26
N PHE A 78 -0.47 -20.68 -8.28
CA PHE A 78 0.81 -20.58 -9.00
C PHE A 78 1.87 -19.83 -8.20
N ALA A 79 1.49 -18.68 -7.63
CA ALA A 79 2.40 -17.76 -6.96
C ALA A 79 2.62 -18.10 -5.45
N GLY A 80 1.75 -18.91 -4.84
CA GLY A 80 1.71 -19.13 -3.39
C GLY A 80 2.94 -19.83 -2.79
N LYS A 81 3.82 -20.38 -3.62
CA LYS A 81 5.15 -20.84 -3.18
C LYS A 81 6.08 -19.67 -2.87
N TYR A 82 5.94 -18.55 -3.57
CA TYR A 82 6.84 -17.40 -3.55
C TYR A 82 6.27 -16.18 -2.82
N ALA A 83 4.93 -16.09 -2.74
CA ALA A 83 4.25 -14.91 -2.22
C ALA A 83 3.07 -15.23 -1.29
N GLU A 84 2.84 -14.36 -0.30
CA GLU A 84 1.65 -14.28 0.53
C GLU A 84 0.85 -13.05 0.12
N PHE A 85 -0.50 -13.18 0.03
CA PHE A 85 -1.38 -12.14 -0.46
C PHE A 85 -2.36 -11.69 0.62
N VAL A 86 -2.36 -10.40 0.93
CA VAL A 86 -3.28 -9.74 1.86
C VAL A 86 -4.25 -8.87 1.06
N PHE A 87 -5.55 -9.06 1.25
CA PHE A 87 -6.60 -8.41 0.46
C PHE A 87 -7.31 -7.36 1.30
N LEU A 88 -7.26 -6.09 0.88
CA LEU A 88 -8.00 -5.03 1.52
C LEU A 88 -9.38 -4.85 0.88
N THR A 89 -10.35 -4.47 1.70
CA THR A 89 -11.65 -3.98 1.25
C THR A 89 -11.67 -2.46 1.37
N ALA A 90 -11.95 -1.78 0.27
CA ALA A 90 -11.95 -0.31 0.19
C ALA A 90 -12.98 0.31 1.16
N PRO A 91 -12.72 1.51 1.70
CA PRO A 91 -13.56 2.10 2.75
C PRO A 91 -14.92 2.58 2.23
N HIS A 92 -15.02 3.04 0.96
CA HIS A 92 -16.23 3.67 0.47
C HIS A 92 -17.23 2.67 -0.09
N GLN A 93 -18.47 2.72 0.42
CA GLN A 93 -19.57 1.95 -0.13
C GLN A 93 -20.04 2.57 -1.44
N VAL A 94 -20.33 1.73 -2.46
CA VAL A 94 -20.93 2.19 -3.71
C VAL A 94 -22.45 2.27 -3.53
N ILE A 95 -23.02 3.47 -3.63
CA ILE A 95 -24.44 3.69 -3.56
C ILE A 95 -25.02 3.61 -4.97
N LEU A 96 -25.89 2.63 -5.23
CA LEU A 96 -26.61 2.49 -6.49
C LEU A 96 -28.10 2.75 -6.28
N PRO A 97 -28.75 3.54 -7.12
CA PRO A 97 -30.13 3.97 -6.93
C PRO A 97 -31.18 2.84 -6.89
N GLU A 98 -30.89 1.64 -7.39
CA GLU A 98 -31.93 0.62 -7.67
C GLU A 98 -31.56 -0.83 -7.30
N THR A 99 -30.57 -1.12 -6.52
CA THR A 99 -30.28 -2.52 -6.16
C THR A 99 -30.62 -2.80 -4.69
N GLY A 100 -31.89 -3.14 -4.42
CA GLY A 100 -32.35 -3.64 -3.13
C GLY A 100 -31.91 -5.08 -2.82
N SER A 101 -30.71 -5.49 -3.21
CA SER A 101 -30.15 -6.80 -2.90
C SER A 101 -28.98 -6.66 -1.91
N ASP A 102 -28.84 -7.65 -1.01
CA ASP A 102 -27.73 -7.74 -0.05
C ASP A 102 -26.35 -7.66 -0.73
N GLN A 103 -26.25 -8.02 -2.01
CA GLN A 103 -25.03 -7.89 -2.80
C GLN A 103 -24.60 -6.43 -3.07
N ALA A 104 -25.54 -5.47 -3.04
CA ALA A 104 -25.20 -4.05 -3.17
C ALA A 104 -24.46 -3.53 -1.94
N ALA A 105 -24.75 -4.06 -0.76
CA ALA A 105 -24.12 -3.66 0.49
C ALA A 105 -22.62 -3.98 0.55
N GLU A 106 -22.16 -4.96 -0.22
CA GLU A 106 -20.75 -5.39 -0.24
C GLU A 106 -19.88 -4.70 -1.30
N GLN A 107 -20.48 -3.88 -2.19
CA GLN A 107 -19.75 -3.20 -3.25
C GLN A 107 -18.99 -2.01 -2.71
N ARG A 108 -17.69 -1.94 -3.01
CA ARG A 108 -16.77 -0.92 -2.52
C ARG A 108 -16.04 -0.21 -3.65
N SER A 109 -15.52 0.98 -3.32
CA SER A 109 -14.75 1.84 -4.21
C SER A 109 -13.59 2.48 -3.46
N TRP A 110 -12.48 2.70 -4.14
CA TRP A 110 -11.35 3.45 -3.58
C TRP A 110 -11.59 4.97 -3.63
N TRP A 111 -12.27 5.47 -4.64
CA TRP A 111 -12.74 6.86 -4.75
C TRP A 111 -13.82 6.97 -5.82
N ALA A 112 -14.55 8.07 -5.81
CA ALA A 112 -15.46 8.45 -6.89
C ALA A 112 -14.84 9.53 -7.77
N ASN A 113 -15.10 9.48 -9.09
CA ASN A 113 -14.61 10.48 -10.04
C ASN A 113 -15.71 11.15 -10.87
N LYS A 114 -16.94 11.07 -10.39
CA LYS A 114 -18.11 11.74 -10.93
C LYS A 114 -18.90 12.40 -9.80
N ASP A 115 -19.64 13.46 -10.11
CA ASP A 115 -20.40 14.25 -9.12
C ASP A 115 -21.54 13.44 -8.48
N ASP A 116 -22.02 12.40 -9.14
CA ASP A 116 -23.04 11.47 -8.63
C ASP A 116 -22.49 10.43 -7.62
N GLY A 117 -21.21 10.55 -7.22
CA GLY A 117 -20.56 9.60 -6.30
C GLY A 117 -20.14 8.29 -6.96
N THR A 118 -20.30 8.15 -8.27
CA THR A 118 -19.86 6.94 -9.00
C THR A 118 -18.44 7.06 -9.56
N PHE A 119 -17.91 5.95 -10.06
CA PHE A 119 -16.60 5.90 -10.70
C PHE A 119 -16.70 5.31 -12.11
N LYS A 120 -15.95 5.91 -13.04
CA LYS A 120 -15.76 5.37 -14.39
C LYS A 120 -14.29 5.51 -14.79
N GLY A 121 -13.61 4.40 -15.12
CA GLY A 121 -12.17 4.39 -15.44
C GLY A 121 -11.79 5.27 -16.65
N THR A 122 -12.69 5.41 -17.63
CA THR A 122 -12.51 6.24 -18.81
C THR A 122 -12.82 7.73 -18.60
N ASN A 123 -13.30 8.14 -17.40
CA ASN A 123 -13.60 9.54 -17.11
C ASN A 123 -12.31 10.36 -17.03
N LYS A 124 -12.29 11.56 -17.63
CA LYS A 124 -11.15 12.48 -17.63
C LYS A 124 -11.55 13.81 -16.99
N GLY A 125 -10.67 14.36 -16.17
CA GLY A 125 -10.86 15.67 -15.54
C GLY A 125 -11.82 15.69 -14.36
N GLY A 126 -12.31 14.55 -13.90
CA GLY A 126 -13.24 14.47 -12.77
C GLY A 126 -12.59 14.69 -11.40
N PRO A 127 -13.44 14.77 -10.34
CA PRO A 127 -12.97 14.85 -8.96
C PRO A 127 -12.27 13.58 -8.49
N ALA A 128 -11.82 13.58 -7.24
CA ALA A 128 -11.25 12.41 -6.57
C ALA A 128 -11.85 12.28 -5.15
N PHE A 129 -13.17 12.22 -5.05
CA PHE A 129 -13.88 12.13 -3.78
C PHE A 129 -13.54 10.86 -3.01
N GLY A 130 -13.09 11.00 -1.76
CA GLY A 130 -12.70 9.90 -0.90
C GLY A 130 -11.30 9.33 -1.17
N PHE A 131 -10.52 9.93 -2.09
CA PHE A 131 -9.18 9.42 -2.40
C PHE A 131 -8.22 9.55 -1.21
N GLN A 132 -8.22 10.67 -0.48
CA GLN A 132 -7.32 10.88 0.65
C GLN A 132 -7.62 9.91 1.80
N GLU A 133 -8.90 9.62 2.07
CA GLU A 133 -9.31 8.62 3.05
C GLU A 133 -8.83 7.22 2.66
N SER A 134 -8.98 6.86 1.38
CA SER A 134 -8.47 5.59 0.86
C SER A 134 -6.94 5.52 0.90
N LEU A 135 -6.23 6.62 0.64
CA LEU A 135 -4.78 6.68 0.76
C LEU A 135 -4.35 6.41 2.20
N GLY A 136 -4.91 7.17 3.17
CA GLY A 136 -4.61 6.97 4.59
C GLY A 136 -4.97 5.56 5.08
N PHE A 137 -6.08 4.99 4.59
CA PHE A 137 -6.49 3.62 4.92
C PHE A 137 -5.47 2.57 4.42
N VAL A 138 -4.94 2.74 3.21
CA VAL A 138 -3.92 1.81 2.66
C VAL A 138 -2.56 2.02 3.34
N GLU A 139 -2.17 3.27 3.68
CA GLU A 139 -0.98 3.57 4.47
C GLU A 139 -1.04 2.91 5.85
N GLU A 140 -2.17 3.04 6.54
CA GLU A 140 -2.38 2.39 7.84
C GLU A 140 -2.27 0.86 7.75
N ALA A 141 -2.86 0.25 6.71
CA ALA A 141 -2.75 -1.18 6.49
C ALA A 141 -1.32 -1.61 6.15
N TRP A 142 -0.60 -0.80 5.34
CA TRP A 142 0.82 -1.03 5.01
C TRP A 142 1.69 -1.05 6.26
N ASP A 143 1.52 -0.07 7.13
CA ASP A 143 2.33 0.10 8.35
C ASP A 143 1.97 -0.94 9.43
N LYS A 144 0.67 -1.21 9.64
CA LYS A 144 0.22 -2.10 10.74
C LYS A 144 0.23 -3.59 10.41
N GLN A 145 0.00 -3.95 9.14
CA GLN A 145 -0.07 -5.35 8.71
C GLN A 145 1.19 -5.82 7.99
N GLY A 146 2.13 -4.87 7.71
CA GLY A 146 3.41 -5.14 7.05
C GLY A 146 4.37 -6.05 7.86
N PRO A 147 5.60 -6.23 7.39
CA PRO A 147 6.13 -5.62 6.17
C PRO A 147 5.53 -6.20 4.89
N PHE A 148 5.39 -5.36 3.88
CA PHE A 148 5.02 -5.75 2.51
C PHE A 148 6.14 -5.38 1.55
N GLN A 149 6.39 -6.23 0.55
CA GLN A 149 7.34 -5.98 -0.53
C GLN A 149 6.62 -5.51 -1.80
N GLY A 150 5.38 -5.96 -2.02
CA GLY A 150 4.69 -5.70 -3.27
C GLY A 150 3.28 -5.17 -3.12
N LEU A 151 2.80 -4.55 -4.22
CA LEU A 151 1.42 -4.17 -4.43
C LEU A 151 0.83 -4.96 -5.60
N LEU A 152 -0.45 -5.35 -5.49
CA LEU A 152 -1.22 -5.90 -6.61
C LEU A 152 -2.54 -5.16 -6.71
N GLY A 153 -2.90 -4.71 -7.91
CA GLY A 153 -4.18 -4.08 -8.16
C GLY A 153 -4.92 -4.67 -9.36
N PHE A 154 -6.26 -4.64 -9.29
CA PHE A 154 -7.13 -4.95 -10.41
C PHE A 154 -8.03 -3.75 -10.75
N SER A 155 -8.09 -3.34 -12.01
CA SER A 155 -8.96 -2.27 -12.51
C SER A 155 -8.78 -0.96 -11.73
N GLN A 156 -9.77 -0.44 -10.99
CA GLN A 156 -9.61 0.73 -10.12
C GLN A 156 -8.48 0.53 -9.10
N GLY A 157 -8.36 -0.67 -8.51
CA GLY A 157 -7.23 -0.99 -7.62
C GLY A 157 -5.88 -0.93 -8.33
N ALA A 158 -5.79 -1.32 -9.62
CA ALA A 158 -4.56 -1.19 -10.40
C ALA A 158 -4.23 0.28 -10.72
N CYS A 159 -5.25 1.10 -11.02
CA CYS A 159 -5.08 2.55 -11.14
C CYS A 159 -4.54 3.14 -9.83
N PHE A 160 -5.06 2.69 -8.69
CA PHE A 160 -4.60 3.13 -7.37
C PHE A 160 -3.15 2.68 -7.08
N VAL A 161 -2.79 1.43 -7.39
CA VAL A 161 -1.40 0.96 -7.30
C VAL A 161 -0.47 1.83 -8.14
N GLY A 162 -0.84 2.20 -9.36
CA GLY A 162 -0.08 3.13 -10.19
C GLY A 162 0.14 4.49 -9.52
N LEU A 163 -0.90 5.04 -8.89
CA LEU A 163 -0.81 6.27 -8.10
C LEU A 163 0.12 6.11 -6.89
N LEU A 164 -0.02 5.03 -6.13
CA LEU A 164 0.83 4.75 -4.96
C LEU A 164 2.31 4.65 -5.35
N CYS A 165 2.63 4.00 -6.48
CA CYS A 165 3.99 3.93 -6.99
C CYS A 165 4.54 5.33 -7.36
N GLY A 166 3.73 6.18 -7.99
CA GLY A 166 4.10 7.55 -8.30
C GLY A 166 4.30 8.43 -7.06
N LEU A 167 3.39 8.32 -6.09
CA LEU A 167 3.51 9.01 -4.79
C LEU A 167 4.74 8.52 -4.00
N ALA A 168 5.02 7.22 -4.02
CA ALA A 168 6.20 6.63 -3.39
C ALA A 168 7.50 7.17 -4.02
N LYS A 169 7.56 7.29 -5.35
CA LYS A 169 8.68 7.89 -6.07
C LYS A 169 8.96 9.32 -5.62
N LYS A 170 7.91 10.10 -5.37
CA LYS A 170 7.97 11.48 -4.87
C LYS A 170 8.10 11.58 -3.35
N LYS A 171 8.14 10.46 -2.62
CA LYS A 171 8.16 10.41 -1.14
C LYS A 171 6.94 11.09 -0.48
N LEU A 172 5.79 11.05 -1.15
CA LEU A 172 4.52 11.66 -0.71
C LEU A 172 3.57 10.63 -0.03
N THR A 173 4.03 9.44 0.27
CA THR A 173 3.31 8.39 1.01
C THR A 173 4.30 7.61 1.87
N SER A 174 3.85 6.91 2.92
CA SER A 174 4.70 5.99 3.71
C SER A 174 4.96 4.67 2.97
N ILE A 175 4.14 4.35 1.98
CA ILE A 175 4.21 3.10 1.20
C ILE A 175 5.49 3.08 0.35
N ARG A 176 6.27 2.00 0.46
CA ARG A 176 7.54 1.79 -0.28
C ARG A 176 7.57 0.40 -0.90
N PRO A 177 6.87 0.18 -2.03
CA PRO A 177 6.87 -1.12 -2.67
C PRO A 177 8.18 -1.36 -3.41
N ASP A 178 8.70 -2.58 -3.32
CA ASP A 178 9.83 -3.05 -4.11
C ASP A 178 9.38 -3.42 -5.53
N PHE A 179 8.12 -3.83 -5.71
CA PHE A 179 7.53 -4.18 -7.00
C PHE A 179 6.00 -3.98 -7.01
N ALA A 180 5.39 -4.00 -8.20
CA ALA A 180 3.94 -3.96 -8.33
C ALA A 180 3.40 -4.81 -9.50
N ILE A 181 2.14 -5.29 -9.36
CA ILE A 181 1.37 -5.99 -10.39
C ILE A 181 0.11 -5.20 -10.66
N LEU A 182 -0.09 -4.78 -11.91
CA LEU A 182 -1.18 -3.92 -12.33
C LEU A 182 -2.01 -4.61 -13.42
N SER A 183 -3.17 -5.16 -13.04
CA SER A 183 -4.07 -5.83 -13.99
C SER A 183 -5.21 -4.93 -14.42
N SER A 184 -5.39 -4.75 -15.73
CA SER A 184 -6.33 -3.80 -16.36
C SER A 184 -6.21 -2.40 -15.74
N GLY A 185 -4.97 -1.97 -15.48
CA GLY A 185 -4.65 -0.66 -14.89
C GLY A 185 -4.75 0.45 -15.93
N PHE A 186 -4.87 1.69 -15.47
CA PHE A 186 -4.95 2.88 -16.30
C PHE A 186 -4.52 4.12 -15.51
N LEU A 187 -4.15 5.20 -16.23
CA LEU A 187 -3.86 6.49 -15.59
C LEU A 187 -5.14 7.09 -15.01
N SER A 188 -5.09 7.55 -13.78
CA SER A 188 -6.23 8.26 -13.20
C SER A 188 -6.54 9.51 -14.01
N GLY A 189 -7.81 9.67 -14.41
CA GLY A 189 -8.28 10.85 -15.13
C GLY A 189 -8.49 12.08 -14.23
N SER A 190 -8.45 11.94 -12.89
CA SER A 190 -8.64 13.07 -11.97
C SER A 190 -7.45 14.04 -12.01
N LEU A 191 -7.75 15.35 -12.10
CA LEU A 191 -6.71 16.38 -12.19
C LEU A 191 -5.79 16.40 -10.96
N ALA A 192 -6.33 16.10 -9.79
CA ALA A 192 -5.58 16.00 -8.52
C ALA A 192 -4.47 14.94 -8.54
N HIS A 193 -4.57 13.95 -9.43
CA HIS A 193 -3.63 12.83 -9.52
C HIS A 193 -2.54 13.02 -10.58
N LYS A 194 -2.61 14.07 -11.39
CA LYS A 194 -1.71 14.27 -12.53
C LYS A 194 -0.23 14.27 -12.11
N SER A 195 0.08 14.88 -11.00
CA SER A 195 1.45 14.99 -10.52
C SER A 195 2.10 13.65 -10.16
N ALA A 196 1.33 12.61 -9.83
CA ALA A 196 1.87 11.28 -9.51
C ALA A 196 2.61 10.62 -10.69
N TYR A 197 2.34 11.07 -11.93
CA TYR A 197 2.89 10.47 -13.15
C TYR A 197 3.93 11.33 -13.86
N GLU A 198 4.42 12.41 -13.23
CA GLU A 198 5.41 13.32 -13.85
C GLU A 198 6.82 12.74 -13.92
N GLU A 199 7.15 11.80 -13.03
CA GLU A 199 8.45 11.16 -12.98
C GLU A 199 8.33 9.68 -13.39
N ILE A 200 9.34 9.17 -14.10
CA ILE A 200 9.40 7.74 -14.44
C ILE A 200 9.59 6.90 -13.17
N ILE A 201 8.71 5.95 -12.98
CA ILE A 201 8.75 5.00 -11.86
C ILE A 201 9.73 3.87 -12.21
N THR A 202 10.62 3.53 -11.29
CA THR A 202 11.75 2.64 -11.56
C THR A 202 11.66 1.25 -10.93
N ILE A 203 10.67 1.01 -10.06
CA ILE A 203 10.48 -0.32 -9.48
C ILE A 203 10.04 -1.32 -10.56
N PRO A 204 10.39 -2.60 -10.44
CA PRO A 204 9.90 -3.67 -11.32
C PRO A 204 8.38 -3.79 -11.28
N THR A 205 7.75 -3.93 -12.44
CA THR A 205 6.29 -4.06 -12.51
C THR A 205 5.85 -5.06 -13.57
N LEU A 206 4.72 -5.75 -13.29
CA LEU A 206 4.03 -6.60 -14.26
C LEU A 206 2.68 -5.96 -14.59
N HIS A 207 2.52 -5.49 -15.83
CA HIS A 207 1.28 -4.96 -16.38
C HIS A 207 0.54 -6.04 -17.17
N ILE A 208 -0.71 -6.29 -16.78
CA ILE A 208 -1.55 -7.36 -17.36
C ILE A 208 -2.80 -6.73 -17.96
N TYR A 209 -3.12 -7.00 -19.22
CA TYR A 209 -4.33 -6.49 -19.83
C TYR A 209 -4.87 -7.38 -20.96
N GLY A 210 -6.18 -7.33 -21.13
CA GLY A 210 -6.91 -8.04 -22.19
C GLY A 210 -6.93 -7.27 -23.50
N LEU A 211 -6.70 -7.97 -24.61
CA LEU A 211 -6.78 -7.36 -25.95
C LEU A 211 -8.21 -7.02 -26.36
N SER A 212 -9.20 -7.66 -25.72
CA SER A 212 -10.64 -7.45 -25.94
C SER A 212 -11.32 -6.84 -24.70
N ASP A 213 -10.58 -6.05 -23.90
CA ASP A 213 -11.13 -5.37 -22.71
C ASP A 213 -11.95 -4.14 -23.14
N ASP A 214 -13.29 -4.24 -23.03
CA ASP A 214 -14.24 -3.17 -23.38
C ASP A 214 -14.48 -2.18 -22.20
N ILE A 215 -14.03 -2.51 -21.01
CA ILE A 215 -14.17 -1.66 -19.81
C ILE A 215 -12.98 -0.71 -19.70
N ILE A 216 -11.77 -1.27 -19.81
CA ILE A 216 -10.49 -0.54 -19.83
C ILE A 216 -9.77 -0.95 -21.12
N PRO A 217 -9.94 -0.20 -22.20
CA PRO A 217 -9.24 -0.46 -23.46
C PRO A 217 -7.74 -0.63 -23.24
N LYS A 218 -7.13 -1.59 -23.95
CA LYS A 218 -5.70 -1.94 -23.78
C LYS A 218 -4.77 -0.73 -23.88
N GLU A 219 -5.12 0.25 -24.72
CA GLU A 219 -4.35 1.49 -24.91
C GLU A 219 -4.20 2.25 -23.58
N MET A 220 -5.20 2.23 -22.70
CA MET A 220 -5.14 2.87 -21.37
C MET A 220 -4.16 2.15 -20.47
N SER A 221 -4.07 0.82 -20.52
CA SER A 221 -3.11 0.04 -19.75
C SER A 221 -1.69 0.20 -20.31
N GLN A 222 -1.55 0.28 -21.61
CA GLN A 222 -0.28 0.60 -22.28
C GLN A 222 0.22 2.01 -21.92
N ASP A 223 -0.70 3.00 -21.88
CA ASP A 223 -0.35 4.36 -21.46
C ASP A 223 0.16 4.38 -20.02
N LEU A 224 -0.47 3.66 -19.08
CA LEU A 224 0.03 3.53 -17.73
C LEU A 224 1.42 2.88 -17.70
N ALA A 225 1.63 1.79 -18.43
CA ALA A 225 2.90 1.07 -18.46
C ALA A 225 4.08 1.94 -18.92
N ARG A 226 3.87 2.93 -19.81
CA ARG A 226 4.91 3.87 -20.26
C ARG A 226 5.50 4.73 -19.16
N HIS A 227 4.82 4.88 -18.02
CA HIS A 227 5.33 5.60 -16.85
C HIS A 227 6.24 4.75 -15.96
N PHE A 228 6.48 3.48 -16.33
CA PHE A 228 7.34 2.55 -15.60
C PHE A 228 8.53 2.12 -16.47
N LYS A 229 9.75 2.33 -15.97
CA LYS A 229 10.98 2.02 -16.71
C LYS A 229 11.14 0.51 -16.97
N ASN A 230 10.78 -0.30 -15.99
CA ASN A 230 11.00 -1.75 -15.99
C ASN A 230 9.66 -2.50 -16.02
N ALA A 231 8.74 -2.07 -16.91
CA ALA A 231 7.43 -2.70 -17.07
C ALA A 231 7.55 -3.99 -17.89
N GLU A 232 7.23 -5.13 -17.26
CA GLU A 232 6.94 -6.37 -17.96
C GLU A 232 5.48 -6.36 -18.40
N ILE A 233 5.21 -6.86 -19.61
CA ILE A 233 3.87 -6.85 -20.19
C ILE A 233 3.36 -8.28 -20.36
N LEU A 234 2.15 -8.54 -19.87
CA LEU A 234 1.40 -9.77 -20.08
C LEU A 234 0.06 -9.46 -20.77
N GLU A 235 0.02 -9.65 -22.07
CA GLU A 235 -1.21 -9.54 -22.84
C GLU A 235 -1.97 -10.86 -22.85
N HIS A 236 -3.31 -10.80 -22.88
CA HIS A 236 -4.15 -11.97 -23.09
C HIS A 236 -5.32 -11.66 -24.03
N PRO A 237 -5.84 -12.64 -24.76
CA PRO A 237 -6.87 -12.40 -25.79
C PRO A 237 -8.24 -12.02 -25.23
N GLY A 238 -8.47 -12.17 -23.92
CA GLY A 238 -9.77 -11.95 -23.29
C GLY A 238 -10.06 -10.49 -22.94
N GLY A 239 -11.15 -10.27 -22.19
CA GLY A 239 -11.66 -8.97 -21.77
C GLY A 239 -11.18 -8.56 -20.37
N HIS A 240 -12.09 -7.92 -19.58
CA HIS A 240 -11.82 -7.31 -18.27
C HIS A 240 -11.77 -8.33 -17.13
N TYR A 241 -10.71 -9.11 -17.06
CA TYR A 241 -10.49 -10.08 -15.98
C TYR A 241 -8.99 -10.34 -15.75
N PHE A 242 -8.66 -10.90 -14.60
CA PHE A 242 -7.31 -11.32 -14.27
C PHE A 242 -7.07 -12.75 -14.85
N PRO A 243 -6.19 -12.93 -15.84
CA PRO A 243 -5.97 -14.25 -16.46
C PRO A 243 -5.14 -15.14 -15.54
N ALA A 244 -5.57 -16.38 -15.35
CA ALA A 244 -4.86 -17.35 -14.51
C ALA A 244 -4.99 -18.78 -15.06
N THR A 245 -4.68 -18.94 -16.33
CA THR A 245 -4.62 -20.25 -17.01
C THR A 245 -3.18 -20.77 -17.09
N ALA A 246 -3.01 -21.96 -17.65
CA ALA A 246 -1.69 -22.55 -17.85
C ALA A 246 -0.75 -21.68 -18.71
N ALA A 247 -1.33 -20.90 -19.66
CA ALA A 247 -0.55 -20.04 -20.54
C ALA A 247 0.20 -18.91 -19.79
N GLN A 248 -0.40 -18.35 -18.73
CA GLN A 248 0.20 -17.26 -17.96
C GLN A 248 1.04 -17.74 -16.76
N LYS A 249 0.91 -19.02 -16.41
CA LYS A 249 1.51 -19.59 -15.19
C LYS A 249 2.99 -19.29 -15.07
N GLN A 250 3.75 -19.52 -16.17
CA GLN A 250 5.20 -19.37 -16.12
C GLN A 250 5.65 -17.91 -15.95
N THR A 251 4.95 -16.96 -16.57
CA THR A 251 5.21 -15.52 -16.38
C THR A 251 5.07 -15.12 -14.91
N TYR A 252 4.01 -15.57 -14.25
CA TYR A 252 3.82 -15.29 -12.82
C TYR A 252 4.89 -15.93 -11.94
N ILE A 253 5.27 -17.18 -12.23
CA ILE A 253 6.30 -17.89 -11.48
C ILE A 253 7.64 -17.16 -11.63
N ASN A 254 8.06 -16.82 -12.84
CA ASN A 254 9.32 -16.11 -13.10
C ASN A 254 9.33 -14.76 -12.38
N PHE A 255 8.27 -13.94 -12.56
CA PHE A 255 8.19 -12.64 -11.89
C PHE A 255 8.36 -12.74 -10.37
N PHE A 256 7.67 -13.69 -9.72
CA PHE A 256 7.79 -13.84 -8.26
C PHE A 256 9.10 -14.49 -7.81
N GLN A 257 9.70 -15.37 -8.61
CA GLN A 257 11.03 -15.91 -8.33
C GLN A 257 12.07 -14.80 -8.28
N ASP A 258 12.07 -13.92 -9.29
CA ASP A 258 13.00 -12.80 -9.35
C ASP A 258 12.79 -11.83 -8.18
N ARG A 259 11.51 -11.51 -7.84
CA ARG A 259 11.21 -10.61 -6.69
C ARG A 259 11.59 -11.22 -5.35
N LEU A 260 11.37 -12.52 -5.16
CA LEU A 260 11.80 -13.21 -3.95
C LEU A 260 13.32 -13.26 -3.84
N GLN A 261 14.02 -13.54 -4.94
CA GLN A 261 15.48 -13.55 -4.97
C GLN A 261 16.04 -12.18 -4.56
N GLU A 262 15.57 -11.10 -5.17
CA GLU A 262 15.98 -9.73 -4.83
C GLU A 262 15.71 -9.39 -3.36
N TYR A 263 14.57 -9.81 -2.84
CA TYR A 263 14.20 -9.58 -1.43
C TYR A 263 15.19 -10.30 -0.48
N LEU A 264 15.52 -11.57 -0.75
CA LEU A 264 16.44 -12.34 0.07
C LEU A 264 17.86 -11.77 0.02
N GLU A 265 18.36 -11.38 -1.16
CA GLU A 265 19.65 -10.73 -1.33
C GLU A 265 19.75 -9.40 -0.55
N ASN A 266 18.69 -8.59 -0.59
CA ASN A 266 18.60 -7.36 0.18
C ASN A 266 18.62 -7.61 1.70
N LEU A 267 17.95 -8.66 2.19
CA LEU A 267 17.99 -9.05 3.59
C LEU A 267 19.40 -9.47 4.04
N GLU A 268 20.11 -10.26 3.23
CA GLU A 268 21.48 -10.68 3.52
C GLU A 268 22.43 -9.46 3.60
N LEU A 269 22.30 -8.52 2.66
CA LEU A 269 23.10 -7.28 2.67
C LEU A 269 22.83 -6.42 3.91
N GLN A 270 21.57 -6.31 4.33
CA GLN A 270 21.19 -5.58 5.54
C GLN A 270 21.76 -6.24 6.80
N GLN A 271 21.71 -7.58 6.89
CA GLN A 271 22.29 -8.33 8.01
C GLN A 271 23.81 -8.16 8.08
N ALA A 272 24.52 -8.28 6.96
CA ALA A 272 25.96 -8.07 6.89
C ALA A 272 26.36 -6.65 7.33
N SER A 273 25.62 -5.64 6.87
CA SER A 273 25.86 -4.24 7.26
C SER A 273 25.66 -3.99 8.75
N ASN A 274 24.64 -4.61 9.35
CA ASN A 274 24.36 -4.49 10.79
C ASN A 274 25.45 -5.15 11.64
N VAL A 275 25.97 -6.31 11.22
CA VAL A 275 27.08 -7.00 11.91
C VAL A 275 28.34 -6.12 11.90
N THR A 276 28.71 -5.57 10.74
CA THR A 276 29.88 -4.68 10.61
C THR A 276 29.75 -3.43 11.49
N PHE A 277 28.55 -2.85 11.57
CA PHE A 277 28.29 -1.67 12.42
C PHE A 277 28.47 -1.98 13.89
N LEU A 278 27.97 -3.13 14.38
CA LEU A 278 28.13 -3.55 15.77
C LEU A 278 29.59 -3.81 16.13
N GLU A 279 30.36 -4.49 15.27
CA GLU A 279 31.80 -4.75 15.48
C GLU A 279 32.65 -3.46 15.53
N THR A 280 32.26 -2.43 14.76
CA THR A 280 32.93 -1.12 14.78
C THR A 280 32.58 -0.33 16.04
N ALA A 281 31.34 -0.40 16.50
CA ALA A 281 30.90 0.26 17.73
C ALA A 281 31.58 -0.34 18.98
N ASP A 282 31.72 -1.68 19.04
CA ASP A 282 32.40 -2.36 20.15
C ASP A 282 33.89 -2.02 20.20
N LYS A 283 34.55 -1.86 19.05
CA LYS A 283 35.96 -1.43 18.99
C LYS A 283 36.15 0.01 19.45
N GLN A 284 35.23 0.90 19.13
CA GLN A 284 35.29 2.31 19.56
C GLN A 284 35.15 2.43 21.09
N THR A 285 34.21 1.70 21.70
CA THR A 285 34.01 1.70 23.14
C THR A 285 35.19 1.09 23.91
N ALA A 286 35.91 0.13 23.32
CA ALA A 286 37.09 -0.46 23.90
C ALA A 286 38.31 0.50 23.92
N VAL A 287 38.43 1.36 22.88
CA VAL A 287 39.50 2.38 22.80
C VAL A 287 39.27 3.50 23.81
N ASP A 288 38.03 4.02 23.95
CA ASP A 288 37.69 5.10 24.88
C ASP A 288 37.81 4.69 26.36
N SER A 289 37.74 3.38 26.66
CA SER A 289 37.95 2.86 28.02
C SER A 289 39.41 2.67 28.40
N SER A 290 40.37 2.66 27.47
CA SER A 290 41.79 2.48 27.69
C SER A 290 42.53 3.80 28.03
N ASP A 291 42.00 4.94 27.57
CA ASP A 291 42.62 6.26 27.74
C ASP A 291 42.29 6.95 29.08
N SER A 292 41.47 6.36 29.94
CA SER A 292 41.05 6.94 31.23
C SER A 292 41.88 6.49 32.43
N ASN A 293 42.94 5.65 32.26
CA ASN A 293 43.72 5.09 33.37
C ASN A 293 45.16 5.61 33.54
N ASP A 294 45.56 6.67 32.82
CA ASP A 294 46.87 7.30 33.02
C ASP A 294 46.68 8.77 33.49
N SER A 295 46.30 8.93 34.74
CA SER A 295 46.45 10.21 35.48
C SER A 295 46.37 9.94 36.99
N ASP A 296 47.50 9.52 37.57
CA ASP A 296 47.84 9.75 38.97
C ASP A 296 49.35 10.08 39.11
#